data_43edc543e7b1c33ec8071d6956dd1038
#
_entry.id   43edc543e7b1c33ec8071d6956dd1038
#
_cell.length_a   1.000
_cell.length_b   1.000
_cell.length_c   1.000
_cell.angle_alpha   90.00
_cell.angle_beta   90.00
_cell.angle_gamma   90.00
#
_symmetry.space_group_name_H-M   'P 1'
#
loop_
_entity.id
_entity.type
_entity.pdbx_description
1 polymer ?
#
loop_
_entity_poly.entity_id
_entity_poly.type
_entity_poly.pdbx_seq_one_letter_code
_entity_poly.pdbx_strand_id
1 'polypeptide(L)'
;MKKVALITGATSELGQALTLHLEGLVKAVAIHYYSQHEKALELARKLKKQNLQSDIFSADLSHPGAGQKLVREVEKKLGKIDILINNFGPILVKPWEELTREEIESIWQQNVLSTWEIIGAVLPAMREKKWGRIVNLGYSRVEELTAYSTILPYAMAKTSLLILTRTVARSEAPFGITVNMVSPGLLEDGELPSSFKVPMGRLGRVEEVAPAVRFLISEDAAYITGANLVVAGGWKL
;
A
#
# COMPACT_ATOMS: atom_id res chain seq x y z
N MET A 1 -20.53 2.81 11.06
CA MET A 1 -20.14 4.14 10.49
C MET A 1 -19.74 3.98 9.03
N LYS A 2 -20.04 4.96 8.18
CA LYS A 2 -19.70 4.93 6.75
C LYS A 2 -18.23 5.34 6.57
N LYS A 3 -17.32 4.42 6.35
CA LYS A 3 -15.85 4.60 6.29
C LYS A 3 -15.38 5.19 4.96
N VAL A 4 -14.28 5.98 4.97
CA VAL A 4 -13.58 6.49 3.78
C VAL A 4 -12.25 5.79 3.66
N ALA A 5 -11.92 5.28 2.48
CA ALA A 5 -10.62 4.68 2.19
C ALA A 5 -9.79 5.53 1.24
N LEU A 6 -8.48 5.62 1.48
CA LEU A 6 -7.49 6.14 0.54
C LEU A 6 -6.57 5.00 0.09
N ILE A 7 -6.42 4.84 -1.23
CA ILE A 7 -5.47 3.89 -1.82
C ILE A 7 -4.45 4.67 -2.65
N THR A 8 -3.17 4.56 -2.28
CA THR A 8 -2.10 5.17 -3.07
C THR A 8 -1.70 4.26 -4.23
N GLY A 9 -1.40 4.84 -5.40
CA GLY A 9 -1.07 4.06 -6.61
C GLY A 9 -2.21 3.15 -7.06
N ALA A 10 -3.45 3.59 -6.91
CA ALA A 10 -4.65 2.79 -7.19
C ALA A 10 -4.83 2.37 -8.66
N THR A 11 -4.08 2.98 -9.58
CA THR A 11 -4.15 2.67 -11.02
C THR A 11 -3.25 1.53 -11.48
N SER A 12 -2.32 1.04 -10.63
CA SER A 12 -1.59 -0.21 -10.89
C SER A 12 -2.54 -1.41 -10.88
N GLU A 13 -2.15 -2.54 -11.46
CA GLU A 13 -3.00 -3.74 -11.47
C GLU A 13 -3.38 -4.17 -10.05
N LEU A 14 -2.38 -4.29 -9.16
CA LEU A 14 -2.64 -4.57 -7.75
C LEU A 14 -3.51 -3.49 -7.10
N GLY A 15 -3.24 -2.20 -7.35
CA GLY A 15 -4.03 -1.08 -6.82
C GLY A 15 -5.50 -1.13 -7.24
N GLN A 16 -5.79 -1.51 -8.49
CA GLN A 16 -7.15 -1.71 -8.97
C GLN A 16 -7.84 -2.88 -8.27
N ALA A 17 -7.15 -4.04 -8.14
CA ALA A 17 -7.68 -5.19 -7.43
C ALA A 17 -7.99 -4.87 -5.97
N LEU A 18 -7.06 -4.21 -5.26
CA LEU A 18 -7.26 -3.74 -3.89
C LEU A 18 -8.48 -2.82 -3.77
N THR A 19 -8.61 -1.88 -4.70
CA THR A 19 -9.70 -0.88 -4.71
C THR A 19 -11.07 -1.53 -4.91
N LEU A 20 -11.18 -2.47 -5.86
CA LEU A 20 -12.44 -3.16 -6.18
C LEU A 20 -12.90 -4.09 -5.04
N HIS A 21 -11.98 -4.60 -4.23
CA HIS A 21 -12.31 -5.45 -3.07
C HIS A 21 -12.80 -4.68 -1.83
N LEU A 22 -12.94 -3.34 -1.90
CA LEU A 22 -13.48 -2.53 -0.79
C LEU A 22 -15.01 -2.48 -0.74
N GLU A 23 -15.70 -3.06 -1.73
CA GLU A 23 -17.16 -3.11 -1.76
C GLU A 23 -17.73 -3.71 -0.47
N GLY A 24 -18.75 -3.05 0.07
CA GLY A 24 -19.41 -3.44 1.32
C GLY A 24 -18.66 -3.05 2.61
N LEU A 25 -17.40 -2.62 2.55
CA LEU A 25 -16.61 -2.20 3.72
C LEU A 25 -16.59 -0.68 3.91
N VAL A 26 -16.67 0.09 2.83
CA VAL A 26 -16.53 1.55 2.85
C VAL A 26 -17.68 2.23 2.14
N LYS A 27 -17.91 3.52 2.44
CA LYS A 27 -18.87 4.35 1.72
C LYS A 27 -18.25 5.08 0.54
N ALA A 28 -16.95 5.41 0.66
CA ALA A 28 -16.25 6.20 -0.34
C ALA A 28 -14.78 5.79 -0.45
N VAL A 29 -14.25 5.90 -1.66
CA VAL A 29 -12.87 5.59 -2.01
C VAL A 29 -12.20 6.78 -2.67
N ALA A 30 -11.06 7.20 -2.13
CA ALA A 30 -10.14 8.13 -2.75
C ALA A 30 -9.13 7.32 -3.60
N ILE A 31 -9.19 7.49 -4.90
CA ILE A 31 -8.34 6.83 -5.89
C ILE A 31 -7.16 7.75 -6.16
N HIS A 32 -5.99 7.48 -5.57
CA HIS A 32 -4.80 8.25 -5.88
C HIS A 32 -4.06 7.66 -7.10
N TYR A 33 -3.65 8.56 -7.99
CA TYR A 33 -2.84 8.27 -9.17
C TYR A 33 -1.81 9.40 -9.39
N TYR A 34 -0.80 9.15 -10.23
CA TYR A 34 0.15 10.18 -10.68
C TYR A 34 -0.12 10.57 -12.13
N SER A 35 0.17 9.70 -13.09
CA SER A 35 0.11 10.01 -14.53
C SER A 35 -1.03 9.31 -15.28
N GLN A 36 -1.64 8.26 -14.70
CA GLN A 36 -2.61 7.41 -15.39
C GLN A 36 -4.06 7.87 -15.16
N HIS A 37 -4.38 9.09 -15.60
CA HIS A 37 -5.69 9.72 -15.38
C HIS A 37 -6.86 8.89 -15.92
N GLU A 38 -6.77 8.37 -17.15
CA GLU A 38 -7.84 7.60 -17.76
C GLU A 38 -8.12 6.30 -17.01
N LYS A 39 -7.07 5.59 -16.54
CA LYS A 39 -7.25 4.41 -15.69
C LYS A 39 -7.93 4.74 -14.35
N ALA A 40 -7.63 5.91 -13.77
CA ALA A 40 -8.30 6.35 -12.55
C ALA A 40 -9.80 6.62 -12.80
N LEU A 41 -10.16 7.24 -13.92
CA LEU A 41 -11.55 7.45 -14.33
C LEU A 41 -12.28 6.12 -14.60
N GLU A 42 -11.63 5.17 -15.28
CA GLU A 42 -12.21 3.84 -15.50
C GLU A 42 -12.48 3.11 -14.18
N LEU A 43 -11.52 3.17 -13.25
CA LEU A 43 -11.68 2.57 -11.92
C LEU A 43 -12.83 3.21 -11.16
N ALA A 44 -12.95 4.54 -11.20
CA ALA A 44 -14.08 5.25 -10.60
C ALA A 44 -15.43 4.83 -11.22
N ARG A 45 -15.49 4.62 -12.55
CA ARG A 45 -16.68 4.10 -13.23
C ARG A 45 -17.04 2.68 -12.78
N LYS A 46 -16.03 1.80 -12.58
CA LYS A 46 -16.24 0.44 -12.05
C LYS A 46 -16.83 0.48 -10.64
N LEU A 47 -16.28 1.32 -9.74
CA LEU A 47 -16.79 1.50 -8.38
C LEU A 47 -18.22 2.05 -8.35
N LYS A 48 -18.56 2.98 -9.26
CA LYS A 48 -19.92 3.49 -9.40
C LYS A 48 -20.93 2.39 -9.76
N LYS A 49 -20.53 1.40 -10.59
CA LYS A 49 -21.37 0.23 -10.88
C LYS A 49 -21.61 -0.67 -9.67
N GLN A 50 -20.70 -0.65 -8.70
CA GLN A 50 -20.83 -1.31 -7.40
C GLN A 50 -21.57 -0.46 -6.35
N ASN A 51 -22.19 0.67 -6.74
CA ASN A 51 -22.83 1.65 -5.86
C ASN A 51 -21.87 2.23 -4.80
N LEU A 52 -20.57 2.28 -5.10
CA LEU A 52 -19.55 2.82 -4.22
C LEU A 52 -19.14 4.22 -4.68
N GLN A 53 -19.28 5.20 -3.78
CA GLN A 53 -18.80 6.56 -4.05
C GLN A 53 -17.28 6.55 -4.24
N SER A 54 -16.78 7.28 -5.23
CA SER A 54 -15.33 7.42 -5.41
C SER A 54 -14.99 8.77 -6.03
N ASP A 55 -13.76 9.19 -5.81
CA ASP A 55 -13.17 10.36 -6.43
C ASP A 55 -11.70 10.13 -6.73
N ILE A 56 -11.18 10.81 -7.74
CA ILE A 56 -9.81 10.67 -8.20
C ILE A 56 -8.95 11.84 -7.72
N PHE A 57 -7.72 11.56 -7.31
CA PHE A 57 -6.77 12.54 -6.77
C PHE A 57 -5.40 12.32 -7.41
N SER A 58 -4.91 13.34 -8.11
CA SER A 58 -3.58 13.32 -8.69
C SER A 58 -2.56 13.89 -7.71
N ALA A 59 -1.49 13.16 -7.46
CA ALA A 59 -0.35 13.65 -6.69
C ALA A 59 0.94 12.98 -7.15
N ASP A 60 2.03 13.73 -7.17
CA ASP A 60 3.37 13.18 -7.36
C ASP A 60 4.02 12.99 -5.98
N LEU A 61 4.01 11.75 -5.50
CA LEU A 61 4.56 11.38 -4.20
C LEU A 61 6.11 11.32 -4.17
N SER A 62 6.78 11.64 -5.28
CA SER A 62 8.23 11.82 -5.31
C SER A 62 8.68 13.13 -4.65
N HIS A 63 7.76 14.05 -4.39
CA HIS A 63 8.06 15.35 -3.81
C HIS A 63 7.72 15.38 -2.31
N PRO A 64 8.60 15.95 -1.46
CA PRO A 64 8.31 16.15 -0.05
C PRO A 64 7.02 16.95 0.18
N GLY A 65 6.21 16.53 1.14
CA GLY A 65 4.93 17.16 1.49
C GLY A 65 3.76 16.82 0.59
N ALA A 66 3.98 16.11 -0.53
CA ALA A 66 2.91 15.71 -1.43
C ALA A 66 1.91 14.75 -0.77
N GLY A 67 2.38 13.84 0.09
CA GLY A 67 1.54 12.93 0.86
C GLY A 67 0.58 13.65 1.79
N GLN A 68 1.06 14.64 2.52
CA GLN A 68 0.25 15.47 3.41
C GLN A 68 -0.79 16.31 2.63
N LYS A 69 -0.39 16.85 1.48
CA LYS A 69 -1.30 17.60 0.60
C LYS A 69 -2.42 16.70 0.08
N LEU A 70 -2.08 15.51 -0.38
CA LEU A 70 -3.05 14.51 -0.84
C LEU A 70 -4.11 14.22 0.24
N VAL A 71 -3.69 13.94 1.46
CA VAL A 71 -4.61 13.67 2.59
C VAL A 71 -5.56 14.83 2.82
N ARG A 72 -5.05 16.07 2.84
CA ARG A 72 -5.90 17.27 3.01
C ARG A 72 -6.95 17.43 1.90
N GLU A 73 -6.57 17.16 0.66
CA GLU A 73 -7.50 17.24 -0.50
C GLU A 73 -8.58 16.15 -0.43
N VAL A 74 -8.20 14.92 -0.07
CA VAL A 74 -9.14 13.81 0.14
C VAL A 74 -10.11 14.14 1.27
N GLU A 75 -9.62 14.56 2.42
CA GLU A 75 -10.47 14.87 3.58
C GLU A 75 -11.43 16.03 3.33
N LYS A 76 -11.01 17.03 2.57
CA LYS A 76 -11.87 18.15 2.15
C LYS A 76 -13.05 17.66 1.29
N LYS A 77 -12.85 16.66 0.45
CA LYS A 77 -13.83 16.23 -0.56
C LYS A 77 -14.69 15.04 -0.10
N LEU A 78 -14.10 14.06 0.57
CA LEU A 78 -14.75 12.80 0.95
C LEU A 78 -14.95 12.66 2.47
N GLY A 79 -14.29 13.49 3.27
CA GLY A 79 -14.27 13.40 4.73
C GLY A 79 -13.06 12.65 5.26
N LYS A 80 -12.96 12.58 6.60
CA LYS A 80 -11.81 11.99 7.29
C LYS A 80 -11.55 10.55 6.87
N ILE A 81 -10.28 10.25 6.58
CA ILE A 81 -9.83 8.93 6.13
C ILE A 81 -9.85 7.97 7.32
N ASP A 82 -10.55 6.85 7.16
CA ASP A 82 -10.67 5.78 8.14
C ASP A 82 -9.76 4.59 7.79
N ILE A 83 -9.55 4.35 6.50
CA ILE A 83 -8.74 3.24 5.98
C ILE A 83 -7.69 3.81 5.04
N LEU A 84 -6.42 3.43 5.25
CA LEU A 84 -5.31 3.81 4.39
C LEU A 84 -4.64 2.55 3.85
N ILE A 85 -4.54 2.43 2.53
CA ILE A 85 -3.79 1.37 1.85
C ILE A 85 -2.64 2.02 1.08
N ASN A 86 -1.42 1.87 1.60
CA ASN A 86 -0.21 2.37 0.99
C ASN A 86 0.32 1.33 0.00
N ASN A 87 -0.16 1.41 -1.24
CA ASN A 87 0.24 0.52 -2.32
C ASN A 87 1.30 1.15 -3.23
N PHE A 88 1.40 2.47 -3.32
CA PHE A 88 2.42 3.14 -4.12
C PHE A 88 3.83 2.85 -3.59
N GLY A 89 4.75 2.55 -4.50
CA GLY A 89 6.15 2.33 -4.20
C GLY A 89 6.87 1.65 -5.36
N PRO A 90 7.58 2.41 -6.22
CA PRO A 90 8.26 1.86 -7.37
C PRO A 90 9.44 0.98 -6.97
N ILE A 91 9.74 0.00 -7.82
CA ILE A 91 10.97 -0.79 -7.77
C ILE A 91 11.98 -0.22 -8.78
N LEU A 92 13.25 -0.23 -8.41
CA LEU A 92 14.37 -0.01 -9.31
C LEU A 92 15.20 -1.29 -9.37
N VAL A 93 15.33 -1.84 -10.57
CA VAL A 93 16.15 -3.04 -10.82
C VAL A 93 17.42 -2.60 -11.54
N LYS A 94 18.54 -2.58 -10.79
CA LYS A 94 19.83 -2.12 -11.29
C LYS A 94 20.96 -2.70 -10.43
N PRO A 95 22.12 -3.11 -11.00
CA PRO A 95 23.28 -3.54 -10.21
C PRO A 95 23.66 -2.46 -9.19
N TRP A 96 24.01 -2.89 -7.96
CA TRP A 96 24.26 -1.95 -6.88
C TRP A 96 25.47 -1.02 -7.16
N GLU A 97 26.43 -1.48 -7.93
CA GLU A 97 27.63 -0.73 -8.35
C GLU A 97 27.31 0.42 -9.30
N GLU A 98 26.18 0.34 -9.99
CA GLU A 98 25.74 1.32 -10.98
C GLU A 98 24.75 2.33 -10.42
N LEU A 99 24.31 2.15 -9.15
CA LEU A 99 23.34 3.02 -8.51
C LEU A 99 23.92 4.41 -8.28
N THR A 100 23.15 5.45 -8.64
CA THR A 100 23.47 6.81 -8.24
C THR A 100 22.81 7.16 -6.90
N ARG A 101 23.32 8.20 -6.26
CA ARG A 101 22.76 8.73 -5.02
C ARG A 101 21.31 9.18 -5.22
N GLU A 102 21.04 9.87 -6.32
CA GLU A 102 19.71 10.39 -6.67
C GLU A 102 18.70 9.27 -6.86
N GLU A 103 19.09 8.14 -7.45
CA GLU A 103 18.24 6.96 -7.59
C GLU A 103 17.90 6.36 -6.23
N ILE A 104 18.87 6.25 -5.33
CA ILE A 104 18.65 5.75 -3.96
C ILE A 104 17.70 6.69 -3.20
N GLU A 105 17.96 7.99 -3.23
CA GLU A 105 17.14 9.01 -2.58
C GLU A 105 15.72 9.03 -3.14
N SER A 106 15.56 8.87 -4.46
CA SER A 106 14.25 8.82 -5.11
C SER A 106 13.43 7.60 -4.66
N ILE A 107 14.03 6.40 -4.64
CA ILE A 107 13.35 5.19 -4.14
C ILE A 107 12.98 5.34 -2.67
N TRP A 108 13.84 5.94 -1.86
CA TRP A 108 13.58 6.19 -0.45
C TRP A 108 12.43 7.17 -0.26
N GLN A 109 12.44 8.29 -0.96
CA GLN A 109 11.37 9.30 -0.91
C GLN A 109 10.02 8.68 -1.28
N GLN A 110 9.97 7.91 -2.37
CA GLN A 110 8.72 7.37 -2.89
C GLN A 110 8.17 6.19 -2.09
N ASN A 111 9.01 5.36 -1.49
CA ASN A 111 8.56 4.19 -0.73
C ASN A 111 8.41 4.44 0.77
N VAL A 112 9.28 5.24 1.37
CA VAL A 112 9.35 5.41 2.83
C VAL A 112 8.79 6.74 3.27
N LEU A 113 9.37 7.85 2.77
CA LEU A 113 9.02 9.18 3.28
C LEU A 113 7.60 9.59 2.91
N SER A 114 7.17 9.32 1.67
CA SER A 114 5.78 9.58 1.26
C SER A 114 4.77 8.80 2.10
N THR A 115 5.05 7.53 2.38
CA THR A 115 4.20 6.69 3.24
C THR A 115 4.17 7.22 4.67
N TRP A 116 5.33 7.59 5.22
CA TRP A 116 5.43 8.20 6.54
C TRP A 116 4.62 9.50 6.64
N GLU A 117 4.71 10.38 5.64
CA GLU A 117 3.92 11.63 5.56
C GLU A 117 2.41 11.36 5.55
N ILE A 118 1.95 10.40 4.73
CA ILE A 118 0.53 10.06 4.61
C ILE A 118 0.02 9.47 5.93
N ILE A 119 0.76 8.54 6.52
CA ILE A 119 0.42 7.96 7.83
C ILE A 119 0.30 9.06 8.88
N GLY A 120 1.32 9.93 9.00
CA GLY A 120 1.30 11.05 9.95
C GLY A 120 0.11 12.00 9.76
N ALA A 121 -0.33 12.20 8.52
CA ALA A 121 -1.44 13.09 8.20
C ALA A 121 -2.83 12.50 8.54
N VAL A 122 -3.01 11.17 8.45
CA VAL A 122 -4.31 10.53 8.76
C VAL A 122 -4.49 10.21 10.23
N LEU A 123 -3.41 9.99 10.97
CA LEU A 123 -3.45 9.57 12.38
C LEU A 123 -4.25 10.49 13.31
N PRO A 124 -4.17 11.84 13.24
CA PRO A 124 -4.92 12.70 14.13
C PRO A 124 -6.43 12.43 14.10
N ALA A 125 -7.01 12.29 12.92
CA ALA A 125 -8.44 11.99 12.76
C ALA A 125 -8.80 10.56 13.20
N MET A 126 -7.92 9.58 12.95
CA MET A 126 -8.11 8.21 13.41
C MET A 126 -8.07 8.12 14.94
N ARG A 127 -7.14 8.84 15.61
CA ARG A 127 -7.04 8.90 17.07
C ARG A 127 -8.30 9.51 17.71
N GLU A 128 -8.81 10.61 17.13
CA GLU A 128 -10.05 11.24 17.60
C GLU A 128 -11.23 10.26 17.55
N LYS A 129 -11.34 9.48 16.47
CA LYS A 129 -12.38 8.46 16.27
C LYS A 129 -12.16 7.20 17.09
N LYS A 130 -10.95 7.00 17.65
CA LYS A 130 -10.49 5.75 18.27
C LYS A 130 -10.68 4.54 17.36
N TRP A 131 -10.45 4.76 16.07
CA TRP A 131 -10.58 3.75 15.03
C TRP A 131 -9.76 4.12 13.79
N GLY A 132 -9.03 3.18 13.25
CA GLY A 132 -8.30 3.31 11.99
C GLY A 132 -7.76 1.97 11.51
N ARG A 133 -7.57 1.83 10.20
CA ARG A 133 -6.94 0.65 9.57
C ARG A 133 -5.93 1.12 8.55
N ILE A 134 -4.68 0.72 8.74
CA ILE A 134 -3.58 1.05 7.82
C ILE A 134 -2.95 -0.24 7.34
N VAL A 135 -2.82 -0.41 6.03
CA VAL A 135 -2.11 -1.52 5.41
C VAL A 135 -1.05 -0.99 4.47
N ASN A 136 0.19 -1.39 4.71
CA ASN A 136 1.33 -1.08 3.85
C ASN A 136 1.65 -2.28 2.96
N LEU A 137 1.93 -2.06 1.66
CA LEU A 137 2.37 -3.12 0.76
C LEU A 137 3.88 -3.30 0.85
N GLY A 138 4.28 -4.51 1.25
CA GLY A 138 5.66 -4.96 1.32
C GLY A 138 6.05 -5.78 0.09
N TYR A 139 6.96 -6.73 0.30
CA TYR A 139 7.30 -7.82 -0.63
C TYR A 139 7.68 -9.06 0.19
N SER A 140 7.58 -10.24 -0.39
CA SER A 140 7.65 -11.53 0.34
C SER A 140 8.91 -11.75 1.18
N ARG A 141 10.02 -11.09 0.85
CA ARG A 141 11.31 -11.22 1.56
C ARG A 141 11.61 -10.07 2.52
N VAL A 142 10.63 -9.26 2.88
CA VAL A 142 10.83 -8.03 3.67
C VAL A 142 11.43 -8.29 5.06
N GLU A 143 11.30 -9.49 5.60
CA GLU A 143 11.88 -9.90 6.89
C GLU A 143 13.24 -10.58 6.77
N GLU A 144 13.71 -10.84 5.55
CA GLU A 144 15.00 -11.47 5.32
C GLU A 144 16.10 -10.41 5.26
N LEU A 145 17.09 -10.55 6.13
CA LEU A 145 18.35 -9.80 6.03
C LEU A 145 19.33 -10.59 5.16
N THR A 146 19.33 -10.31 3.86
CA THR A 146 20.16 -11.00 2.87
C THR A 146 20.74 -10.02 1.85
N ALA A 147 21.62 -10.51 0.98
CA ALA A 147 22.21 -9.71 -0.09
C ALA A 147 21.25 -9.55 -1.26
N TYR A 148 21.19 -8.35 -1.81
CA TYR A 148 20.43 -7.99 -3.00
C TYR A 148 21.33 -7.29 -4.02
N SER A 149 21.64 -7.97 -5.12
CA SER A 149 22.55 -7.44 -6.14
C SER A 149 21.90 -6.38 -7.06
N THR A 150 20.58 -6.44 -7.25
CA THR A 150 19.90 -5.62 -8.27
C THR A 150 18.70 -4.81 -7.76
N ILE A 151 18.16 -5.10 -6.58
CA ILE A 151 17.00 -4.41 -6.01
C ILE A 151 17.32 -3.78 -4.65
N LEU A 152 18.59 -3.47 -4.40
CA LEU A 152 19.08 -3.00 -3.10
C LEU A 152 18.27 -1.81 -2.55
N PRO A 153 18.04 -0.69 -3.28
CA PRO A 153 17.30 0.45 -2.72
C PRO A 153 15.87 0.10 -2.35
N TYR A 154 15.21 -0.72 -3.17
CA TYR A 154 13.85 -1.17 -2.93
C TYR A 154 13.77 -2.09 -1.71
N ALA A 155 14.67 -3.07 -1.58
CA ALA A 155 14.72 -3.98 -0.44
C ALA A 155 14.95 -3.21 0.88
N MET A 156 15.91 -2.28 0.91
CA MET A 156 16.15 -1.38 2.04
C MET A 156 14.90 -0.59 2.40
N ALA A 157 14.24 0.04 1.42
CA ALA A 157 13.06 0.85 1.62
C ALA A 157 11.90 0.01 2.20
N LYS A 158 11.62 -1.17 1.64
CA LYS A 158 10.54 -2.03 2.11
C LYS A 158 10.81 -2.63 3.50
N THR A 159 12.05 -2.98 3.82
CA THR A 159 12.44 -3.38 5.18
C THR A 159 12.22 -2.23 6.18
N SER A 160 12.60 -1.00 5.81
CA SER A 160 12.34 0.18 6.63
C SER A 160 10.84 0.45 6.79
N LEU A 161 10.04 0.20 5.76
CA LEU A 161 8.59 0.30 5.82
C LEU A 161 7.99 -0.73 6.79
N LEU A 162 8.56 -1.94 6.91
CA LEU A 162 8.15 -2.92 7.92
C LEU A 162 8.46 -2.42 9.34
N ILE A 163 9.63 -1.82 9.56
CA ILE A 163 9.99 -1.21 10.84
C ILE A 163 8.99 -0.08 11.17
N LEU A 164 8.68 0.79 10.21
CA LEU A 164 7.68 1.85 10.36
C LEU A 164 6.31 1.26 10.72
N THR A 165 5.87 0.21 10.01
CA THR A 165 4.61 -0.50 10.26
C THR A 165 4.52 -0.96 11.71
N ARG A 166 5.54 -1.66 12.22
CA ARG A 166 5.59 -2.16 13.59
C ARG A 166 5.67 -1.04 14.63
N THR A 167 6.42 0.01 14.33
CA THR A 167 6.55 1.19 15.21
C THR A 167 5.20 1.88 15.38
N VAL A 168 4.54 2.20 14.27
CA VAL A 168 3.22 2.87 14.30
C VAL A 168 2.16 1.95 14.91
N ALA A 169 2.16 0.65 14.58
CA ALA A 169 1.26 -0.32 15.17
C ALA A 169 1.31 -0.30 16.71
N ARG A 170 2.52 -0.30 17.27
CA ARG A 170 2.72 -0.25 18.72
C ARG A 170 2.24 1.05 19.35
N SER A 171 2.54 2.20 18.74
CA SER A 171 2.17 3.51 19.28
C SER A 171 0.67 3.79 19.16
N GLU A 172 0.02 3.29 18.12
CA GLU A 172 -1.37 3.62 17.81
C GLU A 172 -2.39 2.59 18.33
N ALA A 173 -1.96 1.41 18.80
CA ALA A 173 -2.82 0.39 19.39
C ALA A 173 -3.73 0.92 20.50
N PRO A 174 -3.29 1.79 21.44
CA PRO A 174 -4.17 2.34 22.48
C PRO A 174 -5.35 3.16 21.93
N PHE A 175 -5.28 3.60 20.67
CA PHE A 175 -6.34 4.35 20.00
C PHE A 175 -7.25 3.48 19.13
N GLY A 176 -7.14 2.15 19.20
CA GLY A 176 -7.93 1.23 18.38
C GLY A 176 -7.56 1.24 16.89
N ILE A 177 -6.37 1.73 16.58
CA ILE A 177 -5.82 1.78 15.22
C ILE A 177 -4.94 0.56 14.99
N THR A 178 -5.17 -0.18 13.91
CA THR A 178 -4.29 -1.28 13.50
C THR A 178 -3.45 -0.87 12.30
N VAL A 179 -2.18 -1.27 12.30
CA VAL A 179 -1.24 -1.01 11.22
C VAL A 179 -0.54 -2.31 10.88
N ASN A 180 -0.74 -2.82 9.67
CA ASN A 180 -0.21 -4.10 9.23
C ASN A 180 0.47 -3.97 7.87
N MET A 181 1.19 -5.01 7.48
CA MET A 181 1.79 -5.14 6.16
C MET A 181 1.22 -6.37 5.46
N VAL A 182 1.00 -6.26 4.15
CA VAL A 182 0.78 -7.41 3.25
C VAL A 182 1.95 -7.46 2.29
N SER A 183 2.59 -8.61 2.20
CA SER A 183 3.81 -8.82 1.41
C SER A 183 3.56 -9.81 0.28
N PRO A 184 3.25 -9.32 -0.93
CA PRO A 184 3.09 -10.18 -2.10
C PRO A 184 4.39 -10.88 -2.48
N GLY A 185 4.26 -12.09 -3.04
CA GLY A 185 5.32 -12.78 -3.77
C GLY A 185 5.43 -12.30 -5.20
N LEU A 186 5.80 -13.24 -6.08
CA LEU A 186 5.90 -13.01 -7.51
C LEU A 186 4.50 -13.07 -8.13
N LEU A 187 4.08 -11.98 -8.77
CA LEU A 187 2.76 -11.83 -9.40
C LEU A 187 2.87 -11.92 -10.94
N GLU A 188 1.79 -12.30 -11.61
CA GLU A 188 1.72 -12.49 -13.07
C GLU A 188 1.96 -11.19 -13.86
N ASP A 189 1.66 -10.04 -13.27
CA ASP A 189 1.85 -8.70 -13.83
C ASP A 189 3.30 -8.17 -13.68
N GLY A 190 4.16 -8.92 -12.98
CA GLY A 190 5.57 -8.55 -12.76
C GLY A 190 6.48 -8.92 -13.91
N GLU A 191 7.45 -8.06 -14.22
CA GLU A 191 8.57 -8.39 -15.14
C GLU A 191 9.53 -9.36 -14.46
N LEU A 192 9.32 -10.67 -14.64
CA LEU A 192 10.15 -11.67 -13.99
C LEU A 192 10.77 -12.66 -14.99
N PRO A 193 12.04 -13.05 -14.76
CA PRO A 193 12.65 -14.13 -15.51
C PRO A 193 11.88 -15.44 -15.29
N SER A 194 11.68 -16.22 -16.35
CA SER A 194 11.01 -17.53 -16.35
C SER A 194 11.68 -18.61 -15.48
N SER A 195 12.82 -18.29 -14.85
CA SER A 195 13.61 -19.19 -14.01
C SER A 195 13.17 -19.29 -12.54
N PHE A 196 12.23 -18.44 -12.10
CA PHE A 196 11.77 -18.48 -10.70
C PHE A 196 10.74 -19.59 -10.49
N LYS A 197 11.06 -20.52 -9.59
CA LYS A 197 10.15 -21.59 -9.18
C LYS A 197 9.44 -21.20 -7.88
N VAL A 198 8.15 -20.92 -7.98
CA VAL A 198 7.27 -20.78 -6.81
C VAL A 198 6.82 -22.17 -6.39
N PRO A 199 6.85 -22.55 -5.09
CA PRO A 199 6.41 -23.89 -4.63
C PRO A 199 5.01 -24.28 -5.07
N MET A 200 4.07 -23.35 -5.17
CA MET A 200 2.73 -23.59 -5.73
C MET A 200 2.71 -23.84 -7.24
N GLY A 201 3.84 -23.82 -7.94
CA GLY A 201 3.98 -24.12 -9.37
C GLY A 201 3.50 -23.01 -10.31
N ARG A 202 3.08 -21.86 -9.81
CA ARG A 202 2.62 -20.70 -10.59
C ARG A 202 2.92 -19.37 -9.89
N LEU A 203 2.86 -18.30 -10.64
CA LEU A 203 2.83 -16.95 -10.09
C LEU A 203 1.49 -16.66 -9.40
N GLY A 204 1.48 -15.72 -8.47
CA GLY A 204 0.26 -15.23 -7.85
C GLY A 204 -0.48 -14.24 -8.74
N ARG A 205 -1.79 -14.13 -8.55
CA ARG A 205 -2.61 -13.09 -9.20
C ARG A 205 -2.87 -11.96 -8.22
N VAL A 206 -3.06 -10.75 -8.71
CA VAL A 206 -3.35 -9.57 -7.86
C VAL A 206 -4.63 -9.76 -7.05
N GLU A 207 -5.62 -10.52 -7.59
CA GLU A 207 -6.85 -10.87 -6.90
C GLU A 207 -6.64 -11.80 -5.71
N GLU A 208 -5.50 -12.47 -5.61
CA GLU A 208 -5.17 -13.34 -4.46
C GLU A 208 -4.52 -12.53 -3.31
N VAL A 209 -4.02 -11.33 -3.59
CA VAL A 209 -3.49 -10.40 -2.58
C VAL A 209 -4.60 -9.56 -1.95
N ALA A 210 -5.58 -9.14 -2.75
CA ALA A 210 -6.63 -8.24 -2.31
C ALA A 210 -7.48 -8.77 -1.13
N PRO A 211 -7.85 -10.07 -1.05
CA PRO A 211 -8.55 -10.63 0.10
C PRO A 211 -7.77 -10.53 1.42
N ALA A 212 -6.44 -10.64 1.37
CA ALA A 212 -5.59 -10.48 2.56
C ALA A 212 -5.65 -9.06 3.11
N VAL A 213 -5.59 -8.06 2.22
CA VAL A 213 -5.75 -6.65 2.60
C VAL A 213 -7.17 -6.40 3.12
N ARG A 214 -8.21 -6.92 2.42
CA ARG A 214 -9.60 -6.82 2.85
C ARG A 214 -9.82 -7.38 4.25
N PHE A 215 -9.23 -8.53 4.57
CA PHE A 215 -9.29 -9.12 5.90
C PHE A 215 -8.66 -8.19 6.95
N LEU A 216 -7.45 -7.68 6.72
CA LEU A 216 -6.73 -6.85 7.69
C LEU A 216 -7.40 -5.48 7.96
N ILE A 217 -8.24 -4.98 7.06
CA ILE A 217 -9.01 -3.75 7.27
C ILE A 217 -10.41 -4.00 7.85
N SER A 218 -10.83 -5.24 7.99
CA SER A 218 -12.14 -5.62 8.54
C SER A 218 -12.16 -5.57 10.07
N GLU A 219 -13.36 -5.74 10.66
CA GLU A 219 -13.50 -5.87 12.11
C GLU A 219 -12.98 -7.22 12.64
N ASP A 220 -12.94 -8.25 11.79
CA ASP A 220 -12.43 -9.58 12.15
C ASP A 220 -10.93 -9.57 12.49
N ALA A 221 -10.20 -8.57 11.96
CA ALA A 221 -8.78 -8.34 12.23
C ALA A 221 -8.52 -7.28 13.31
N ALA A 222 -9.52 -6.91 14.12
CA ALA A 222 -9.39 -5.81 15.09
C ALA A 222 -8.29 -6.02 16.15
N TYR A 223 -7.85 -7.25 16.39
CA TYR A 223 -6.77 -7.59 17.34
C TYR A 223 -5.44 -7.91 16.64
N ILE A 224 -5.35 -7.72 15.32
CA ILE A 224 -4.14 -7.94 14.51
C ILE A 224 -3.51 -6.59 14.20
N THR A 225 -2.33 -6.31 14.78
CA THR A 225 -1.55 -5.11 14.51
C THR A 225 -0.04 -5.40 14.55
N GLY A 226 0.74 -4.76 13.70
CA GLY A 226 2.18 -5.01 13.54
C GLY A 226 2.53 -6.29 12.78
N ALA A 227 1.54 -6.99 12.23
CA ALA A 227 1.75 -8.21 11.47
C ALA A 227 2.27 -7.93 10.06
N ASN A 228 3.03 -8.89 9.51
CA ASN A 228 3.36 -8.99 8.11
C ASN A 228 2.72 -10.26 7.54
N LEU A 229 1.70 -10.11 6.71
CA LEU A 229 1.01 -11.23 6.07
C LEU A 229 1.60 -11.47 4.68
N VAL A 230 2.36 -12.57 4.55
CA VAL A 230 2.99 -12.95 3.28
C VAL A 230 1.99 -13.72 2.40
N VAL A 231 1.78 -13.24 1.16
CA VAL A 231 0.92 -13.85 0.14
C VAL A 231 1.80 -14.22 -1.06
N ALA A 232 2.47 -15.37 -1.01
CA ALA A 232 3.58 -15.66 -1.90
C ALA A 232 3.63 -17.11 -2.44
N GLY A 233 2.60 -17.96 -2.24
CA GLY A 233 2.57 -19.31 -2.75
C GLY A 233 3.74 -20.20 -2.28
N GLY A 234 4.26 -19.96 -1.06
CA GLY A 234 5.44 -20.64 -0.52
C GLY A 234 6.77 -20.08 -1.04
N TRP A 235 6.76 -19.03 -1.86
CA TRP A 235 7.98 -18.36 -2.31
C TRP A 235 8.77 -17.83 -1.10
N LYS A 236 10.02 -18.33 -0.94
CA LYS A 236 10.90 -17.95 0.16
C LYS A 236 10.49 -18.46 1.57
N LEU A 237 9.91 -19.64 1.62
CA LEU A 237 9.87 -20.44 2.84
C LEU A 237 11.16 -21.23 3.01
#